data_6a4b66f802ac78317a65c87d82cb7333
#
_entry.id   6a4b66f802ac78317a65c87d82cb7333
#
_cell.length_a   1.000
_cell.length_b   1.000
_cell.length_c   1.000
_cell.angle_alpha   90.00
_cell.angle_beta   90.00
_cell.angle_gamma   90.00
#
_symmetry.space_group_name_H-M   'P 1'
#
loop_
_entity.id
_entity.type
_entity.pdbx_description
1 polymer ?
#
loop_
_entity_poly.entity_id
_entity_poly.type
_entity_poly.pdbx_seq_one_letter_code
_entity_poly.pdbx_strand_id
1 'polypeptide(L)'
;MNDQALKFLSQIQIFASLPEKKLERVAQSADLRSFAKNAILFSQGRSKLDGIYILQSGEIELYYEQEDRRSQISRLAKGEIFGAISVLMNSGICVRTAKVTREAKCYTIPVDVFLELCRNYIFFNKYFVDAFGQRMVDESYASIFASNRAFQFLSGIAPFSFLLEDELEKAAMELILVFHPRNTVIFTQGLSKIESLYIIQSGAAERYFEQSDH
;
A
#
# COMPACT_ATOMS: atom_id res chain seq x y z
N MET A 1 21.53 5.97 23.82
CA MET A 1 21.22 4.76 23.03
C MET A 1 19.80 4.34 23.36
N ASN A 2 18.97 3.98 22.39
CA ASN A 2 17.59 3.54 22.69
C ASN A 2 17.59 2.03 23.04
N ASP A 3 18.15 1.74 24.23
CA ASP A 3 18.38 0.35 24.68
C ASP A 3 17.09 -0.46 24.80
N GLN A 4 15.97 0.20 25.08
CA GLN A 4 14.65 -0.46 25.15
C GLN A 4 14.17 -0.89 23.75
N ALA A 5 14.34 -0.02 22.73
CA ALA A 5 14.02 -0.38 21.36
C ALA A 5 14.92 -1.50 20.85
N LEU A 6 16.23 -1.41 21.10
CA LEU A 6 17.19 -2.45 20.71
C LEU A 6 16.83 -3.81 21.32
N LYS A 7 16.58 -3.85 22.63
CA LYS A 7 16.15 -5.07 23.32
C LYS A 7 14.84 -5.64 22.80
N PHE A 8 13.89 -4.78 22.44
CA PHE A 8 12.62 -5.23 21.91
C PHE A 8 12.74 -5.73 20.46
N LEU A 9 13.42 -4.99 19.59
CA LEU A 9 13.60 -5.36 18.19
C LEU A 9 14.44 -6.63 18.02
N SER A 10 15.44 -6.85 18.88
CA SER A 10 16.25 -8.07 18.86
C SER A 10 15.48 -9.36 19.18
N GLN A 11 14.27 -9.25 19.75
CA GLN A 11 13.39 -10.40 20.00
C GLN A 11 12.51 -10.75 18.78
N ILE A 12 12.49 -9.90 17.75
CA ILE A 12 11.67 -10.09 16.55
C ILE A 12 12.58 -10.67 15.46
N GLN A 13 12.28 -11.87 15.00
CA GLN A 13 13.14 -12.68 14.14
C GLN A 13 13.71 -11.91 12.95
N ILE A 14 12.88 -11.13 12.23
CA ILE A 14 13.33 -10.41 11.05
C ILE A 14 14.37 -9.32 11.39
N PHE A 15 14.23 -8.64 12.52
CA PHE A 15 15.21 -7.66 12.99
C PHE A 15 16.43 -8.31 13.62
N ALA A 16 16.25 -9.42 14.36
CA ALA A 16 17.35 -10.19 14.93
C ALA A 16 18.31 -10.76 13.88
N SER A 17 17.85 -10.91 12.64
CA SER A 17 18.67 -11.36 11.50
C SER A 17 19.56 -10.26 10.90
N LEU A 18 19.40 -9.01 11.34
CA LEU A 18 20.27 -7.90 10.90
C LEU A 18 21.64 -7.94 11.58
N PRO A 19 22.70 -7.46 10.91
CA PRO A 19 23.97 -7.21 11.58
C PRO A 19 23.79 -6.27 12.78
N GLU A 20 24.47 -6.55 13.89
CA GLU A 20 24.33 -5.83 15.17
C GLU A 20 24.34 -4.31 15.03
N LYS A 21 25.37 -3.76 14.36
CA LYS A 21 25.49 -2.31 14.10
C LYS A 21 24.30 -1.73 13.31
N LYS A 22 23.68 -2.54 12.46
CA LYS A 22 22.51 -2.09 11.69
C LYS A 22 21.28 -2.11 12.55
N LEU A 23 21.08 -3.15 13.35
CA LEU A 23 20.00 -3.24 14.33
C LEU A 23 20.05 -2.06 15.33
N GLU A 24 21.24 -1.72 15.83
CA GLU A 24 21.46 -0.55 16.68
C GLU A 24 20.98 0.76 16.02
N ARG A 25 21.34 0.98 14.75
CA ARG A 25 20.90 2.17 13.98
C ARG A 25 19.39 2.21 13.81
N VAL A 26 18.78 1.06 13.50
CA VAL A 26 17.30 0.95 13.40
C VAL A 26 16.65 1.25 14.76
N ALA A 27 17.20 0.72 15.84
CA ALA A 27 16.69 0.99 17.19
C ALA A 27 16.82 2.47 17.59
N GLN A 28 17.89 3.15 17.16
CA GLN A 28 18.06 4.58 17.36
C GLN A 28 17.06 5.44 16.59
N SER A 29 16.64 4.99 15.41
CA SER A 29 15.63 5.68 14.58
C SER A 29 14.19 5.37 14.99
N ALA A 30 13.99 4.38 15.87
CA ALA A 30 12.66 3.94 16.27
C ALA A 30 12.09 4.83 17.39
N ASP A 31 10.89 5.33 17.17
CA ASP A 31 10.10 6.10 18.15
C ASP A 31 9.06 5.22 18.82
N LEU A 32 8.94 5.35 20.15
CA LEU A 32 7.87 4.71 20.91
C LEU A 32 6.68 5.66 21.03
N ARG A 33 5.56 5.31 20.38
CA ARG A 33 4.33 6.09 20.40
C ARG A 33 3.25 5.36 21.21
N SER A 34 2.47 6.13 21.97
CA SER A 34 1.34 5.62 22.77
C SER A 34 0.02 6.07 22.16
N PHE A 35 -0.96 5.17 22.14
CA PHE A 35 -2.27 5.40 21.55
C PHE A 35 -3.38 5.00 22.52
N ALA A 36 -4.31 5.91 22.74
CA ALA A 36 -5.44 5.68 23.64
C ALA A 36 -6.43 4.66 23.04
N LYS A 37 -7.17 3.98 23.89
CA LYS A 37 -8.28 3.11 23.48
C LYS A 37 -9.25 3.86 22.58
N ASN A 38 -9.74 3.22 21.54
CA ASN A 38 -10.62 3.71 20.48
C ASN A 38 -9.98 4.70 19.50
N ALA A 39 -8.69 5.03 19.62
CA ALA A 39 -8.00 5.82 18.61
C ALA A 39 -7.93 5.07 17.27
N ILE A 40 -8.09 5.80 16.17
CA ILE A 40 -7.76 5.33 14.82
C ILE A 40 -6.34 5.81 14.54
N LEU A 41 -5.40 4.89 14.36
CA LEU A 41 -4.01 5.22 14.04
C LEU A 41 -3.92 5.75 12.62
N PHE A 42 -4.58 5.05 11.72
CA PHE A 42 -4.69 5.43 10.31
C PHE A 42 -5.93 4.78 9.68
N SER A 43 -6.46 5.44 8.67
CA SER A 43 -7.66 5.04 7.93
C SER A 43 -7.30 4.55 6.53
N GLN A 44 -7.97 3.49 6.09
CA GLN A 44 -7.86 2.94 4.74
C GLN A 44 -8.08 4.03 3.68
N GLY A 45 -7.24 4.03 2.64
CA GLY A 45 -7.32 4.94 1.50
C GLY A 45 -6.99 6.42 1.79
N ARG A 46 -7.01 6.84 3.05
CA ARG A 46 -6.89 8.27 3.44
C ARG A 46 -5.57 8.62 4.09
N SER A 47 -5.07 7.79 4.99
CA SER A 47 -3.84 8.09 5.72
C SER A 47 -2.61 7.67 4.94
N LYS A 48 -1.61 8.55 4.90
CA LYS A 48 -0.26 8.23 4.43
C LYS A 48 0.65 7.94 5.62
N LEU A 49 1.31 6.80 5.60
CA LEU A 49 2.19 6.37 6.68
C LEU A 49 3.54 7.11 6.66
N ASP A 50 3.99 7.50 7.83
CA ASP A 50 5.32 8.07 8.09
C ASP A 50 6.36 6.99 8.45
N GLY A 51 5.91 5.76 8.68
CA GLY A 51 6.76 4.62 9.04
C GLY A 51 6.01 3.30 9.03
N ILE A 52 6.72 2.23 9.32
CA ILE A 52 6.13 0.95 9.71
C ILE A 52 5.99 0.89 11.22
N TYR A 53 4.99 0.17 11.70
CA TYR A 53 4.63 0.09 13.11
C TYR A 53 4.83 -1.32 13.64
N ILE A 54 5.28 -1.45 14.90
CA ILE A 54 5.50 -2.71 15.57
C ILE A 54 4.81 -2.65 16.93
N LEU A 55 3.84 -3.52 17.17
CA LEU A 55 3.08 -3.53 18.41
C LEU A 55 3.97 -3.98 19.59
N GLN A 56 4.23 -3.07 20.52
CA GLN A 56 5.00 -3.36 21.74
C GLN A 56 4.09 -3.88 22.86
N SER A 57 2.92 -3.25 23.02
CA SER A 57 1.92 -3.64 24.02
C SER A 57 0.54 -3.10 23.66
N GLY A 58 -0.51 -3.63 24.26
CA GLY A 58 -1.89 -3.24 24.01
C GLY A 58 -2.56 -4.13 22.97
N GLU A 59 -3.57 -3.63 22.28
CA GLU A 59 -4.33 -4.37 21.28
C GLU A 59 -4.78 -3.44 20.14
N ILE A 60 -4.53 -3.87 18.91
CA ILE A 60 -4.89 -3.16 17.68
C ILE A 60 -5.61 -4.14 16.76
N GLU A 61 -6.72 -3.69 16.19
CA GLU A 61 -7.43 -4.36 15.11
C GLU A 61 -7.11 -3.70 13.77
N LEU A 62 -6.81 -4.52 12.77
CA LEU A 62 -6.72 -4.12 11.36
C LEU A 62 -7.94 -4.65 10.64
N TYR A 63 -8.62 -3.81 9.85
CA TYR A 63 -9.79 -4.22 9.08
C TYR A 63 -9.92 -3.43 7.78
N TYR A 64 -10.72 -3.99 6.86
CA TYR A 64 -11.16 -3.27 5.67
C TYR A 64 -12.49 -2.56 5.93
N GLU A 65 -12.61 -1.35 5.38
CA GLU A 65 -13.86 -0.60 5.29
C GLU A 65 -14.47 -0.84 3.91
N GLN A 66 -15.67 -1.40 3.86
CA GLN A 66 -16.47 -1.60 2.65
C GLN A 66 -17.92 -1.21 2.97
N GLU A 67 -18.48 -0.21 2.26
CA GLU A 67 -19.89 0.19 2.38
C GLU A 67 -20.38 0.24 3.85
N ASP A 68 -19.69 0.98 4.70
CA ASP A 68 -19.96 1.12 6.15
C ASP A 68 -19.84 -0.18 6.98
N ARG A 69 -19.30 -1.25 6.41
CA ARG A 69 -19.04 -2.49 7.12
C ARG A 69 -17.54 -2.74 7.29
N ARG A 70 -17.20 -3.35 8.43
CA ARG A 70 -15.85 -3.83 8.67
C ARG A 70 -15.75 -5.28 8.24
N SER A 71 -14.77 -5.58 7.41
CA SER A 71 -14.50 -6.95 6.97
C SER A 71 -13.06 -7.37 7.31
N GLN A 72 -12.81 -8.67 7.34
CA GLN A 72 -11.49 -9.28 7.55
C GLN A 72 -10.72 -8.68 8.74
N ILE A 73 -11.37 -8.63 9.90
CA ILE A 73 -10.78 -8.13 11.12
C ILE A 73 -9.66 -9.07 11.57
N SER A 74 -8.45 -8.53 11.75
CA SER A 74 -7.34 -9.24 12.38
C SER A 74 -6.82 -8.46 13.59
N ARG A 75 -6.52 -9.18 14.66
CA ARG A 75 -5.93 -8.62 15.88
C ARG A 75 -4.44 -8.84 15.85
N LEU A 76 -3.71 -7.79 16.17
CA LEU A 76 -2.26 -7.84 16.21
C LEU A 76 -1.77 -8.36 17.56
N ALA A 77 -0.83 -9.28 17.51
CA ALA A 77 -0.06 -9.74 18.66
C ALA A 77 1.18 -8.88 18.91
N LYS A 78 1.71 -8.90 20.13
CA LYS A 78 2.97 -8.24 20.46
C LYS A 78 4.11 -8.71 19.54
N GLY A 79 4.86 -7.77 19.00
CA GLY A 79 5.94 -8.00 18.04
C GLY A 79 5.49 -8.03 16.58
N GLU A 80 4.19 -8.03 16.29
CA GLU A 80 3.72 -7.98 14.91
C GLU A 80 3.95 -6.61 14.27
N ILE A 81 4.34 -6.66 12.99
CA ILE A 81 4.68 -5.51 12.15
C ILE A 81 3.49 -5.21 11.24
N PHE A 82 3.10 -3.96 11.17
CA PHE A 82 2.01 -3.51 10.30
C PHE A 82 2.34 -2.19 9.59
N GLY A 83 1.61 -1.91 8.53
CA GLY A 83 1.90 -0.76 7.66
C GLY A 83 2.90 -1.05 6.54
N ALA A 84 3.75 -2.08 6.64
CA ALA A 84 4.79 -2.40 5.67
C ALA A 84 4.25 -2.60 4.24
N ILE A 85 3.12 -3.29 4.09
CA ILE A 85 2.47 -3.50 2.79
C ILE A 85 2.05 -2.18 2.15
N SER A 86 1.46 -1.27 2.94
CA SER A 86 1.09 0.05 2.47
C SER A 86 2.29 0.84 1.95
N VAL A 87 3.42 0.76 2.65
CA VAL A 87 4.67 1.44 2.24
C VAL A 87 5.24 0.83 0.96
N LEU A 88 5.34 -0.51 0.89
CA LEU A 88 5.99 -1.19 -0.24
C LEU A 88 5.15 -1.17 -1.52
N MET A 89 3.83 -1.33 -1.40
CA MET A 89 2.96 -1.64 -2.54
C MET A 89 1.97 -0.54 -2.86
N ASN A 90 1.75 0.43 -1.96
CA ASN A 90 0.72 1.45 -2.11
C ASN A 90 1.23 2.86 -1.81
N SER A 91 2.50 3.14 -2.08
CA SER A 91 3.13 4.46 -1.90
C SER A 91 2.93 5.06 -0.50
N GLY A 92 2.74 4.19 0.50
CA GLY A 92 2.49 4.56 1.90
C GLY A 92 1.02 4.82 2.25
N ILE A 93 0.09 4.80 1.30
CA ILE A 93 -1.35 4.97 1.59
C ILE A 93 -1.89 3.69 2.21
N CYS A 94 -2.59 3.83 3.33
CA CYS A 94 -3.06 2.70 4.12
C CYS A 94 -4.07 1.83 3.37
N VAL A 95 -3.79 0.54 3.28
CA VAL A 95 -4.69 -0.45 2.67
C VAL A 95 -5.72 -1.00 3.64
N ARG A 96 -5.55 -0.76 4.94
CA ARG A 96 -6.46 -1.16 6.02
C ARG A 96 -6.54 -0.07 7.07
N THR A 97 -7.67 0.01 7.76
CA THR A 97 -7.81 0.85 8.95
C THR A 97 -7.23 0.14 10.16
N ALA A 98 -6.47 0.87 10.99
CA ALA A 98 -5.92 0.41 12.26
C ALA A 98 -6.61 1.11 13.42
N LYS A 99 -7.30 0.33 14.26
CA LYS A 99 -8.02 0.82 15.45
C LYS A 99 -7.46 0.21 16.73
N VAL A 100 -7.24 1.05 17.73
CA VAL A 100 -6.84 0.63 19.08
C VAL A 100 -8.07 0.13 19.85
N THR A 101 -8.07 -1.13 20.23
CA THR A 101 -9.14 -1.72 21.07
C THR A 101 -8.79 -1.70 22.55
N ARG A 102 -7.49 -1.71 22.88
CA ARG A 102 -6.96 -1.50 24.23
C ARG A 102 -5.70 -0.64 24.12
N GLU A 103 -5.54 0.34 25.03
CA GLU A 103 -4.38 1.24 25.06
C GLU A 103 -3.10 0.53 24.58
N ALA A 104 -2.46 1.10 23.54
CA ALA A 104 -1.39 0.44 22.85
C ALA A 104 -0.13 1.31 22.76
N LYS A 105 1.02 0.64 22.77
CA LYS A 105 2.31 1.25 22.46
C LYS A 105 2.91 0.57 21.24
N CYS A 106 3.39 1.36 20.30
CA CYS A 106 4.04 0.88 19.09
C CYS A 106 5.40 1.54 18.91
N TYR A 107 6.39 0.77 18.52
CA TYR A 107 7.58 1.34 17.88
C TYR A 107 7.24 1.69 16.44
N THR A 108 7.66 2.88 16.01
CA THR A 108 7.54 3.33 14.62
C THR A 108 8.94 3.45 14.04
N ILE A 109 9.20 2.79 12.91
CA ILE A 109 10.45 2.89 12.15
C ILE A 109 10.14 3.74 10.92
N PRO A 110 10.86 4.85 10.67
CA PRO A 110 10.64 5.74 9.53
C PRO A 110 10.66 5.02 8.18
N VAL A 111 9.88 5.51 7.22
CA VAL A 111 9.74 4.91 5.88
C VAL A 111 11.07 4.78 5.16
N ASP A 112 11.92 5.79 5.21
CA ASP A 112 13.23 5.82 4.57
C ASP A 112 14.18 4.75 5.13
N VAL A 113 14.20 4.57 6.46
CA VAL A 113 14.97 3.52 7.14
C VAL A 113 14.45 2.14 6.76
N PHE A 114 13.14 1.95 6.75
CA PHE A 114 12.52 0.68 6.34
C PHE A 114 12.84 0.33 4.89
N LEU A 115 12.69 1.29 3.96
CA LEU A 115 13.01 1.09 2.55
C LEU A 115 14.51 0.84 2.32
N GLU A 116 15.40 1.47 3.10
CA GLU A 116 16.84 1.19 3.07
C GLU A 116 17.11 -0.28 3.46
N LEU A 117 16.44 -0.79 4.50
CA LEU A 117 16.55 -2.20 4.90
C LEU A 117 16.10 -3.14 3.79
N CYS A 118 14.95 -2.86 3.16
CA CYS A 118 14.43 -3.66 2.05
C CYS A 118 15.36 -3.67 0.84
N ARG A 119 16.04 -2.56 0.54
CA ARG A 119 17.00 -2.47 -0.57
C ARG A 119 18.31 -3.21 -0.29
N ASN A 120 18.80 -3.11 0.93
CA ASN A 120 20.14 -3.60 1.28
C ASN A 120 20.16 -5.06 1.75
N TYR A 121 19.01 -5.58 2.20
CA TYR A 121 18.88 -6.93 2.75
C TYR A 121 17.78 -7.70 2.04
N ILE A 122 18.15 -8.60 1.13
CA ILE A 122 17.21 -9.41 0.33
C ILE A 122 16.24 -10.19 1.23
N PHE A 123 16.73 -10.78 2.32
CA PHE A 123 15.88 -11.54 3.25
C PHE A 123 14.82 -10.66 3.93
N PHE A 124 15.17 -9.39 4.21
CA PHE A 124 14.26 -8.44 4.82
C PHE A 124 13.13 -8.06 3.85
N ASN A 125 13.48 -7.72 2.61
CA ASN A 125 12.48 -7.47 1.57
C ASN A 125 11.60 -8.69 1.30
N LYS A 126 12.23 -9.87 1.14
CA LYS A 126 11.52 -11.12 0.86
C LYS A 126 10.49 -11.46 1.95
N TYR A 127 10.81 -11.25 3.23
CA TYR A 127 9.88 -11.48 4.33
C TYR A 127 8.56 -10.73 4.14
N PHE A 128 8.60 -9.46 3.77
CA PHE A 128 7.38 -8.67 3.56
C PHE A 128 6.70 -8.99 2.23
N VAL A 129 7.45 -9.26 1.17
CA VAL A 129 6.91 -9.63 -0.14
C VAL A 129 6.20 -10.98 -0.10
N ASP A 130 6.78 -11.97 0.58
CA ASP A 130 6.17 -13.30 0.75
C ASP A 130 4.89 -13.19 1.60
N ALA A 131 4.93 -12.44 2.70
CA ALA A 131 3.75 -12.17 3.52
C ALA A 131 2.64 -11.44 2.74
N PHE A 132 3.01 -10.59 1.79
CA PHE A 132 2.10 -9.93 0.87
C PHE A 132 1.53 -10.92 -0.16
N GLY A 133 2.38 -11.74 -0.80
CA GLY A 133 1.96 -12.73 -1.78
C GLY A 133 0.93 -13.71 -1.24
N GLN A 134 1.09 -14.16 0.01
CA GLN A 134 0.11 -15.00 0.70
C GLN A 134 -1.24 -14.30 0.90
N ARG A 135 -1.26 -12.98 1.08
CA ARG A 135 -2.48 -12.18 1.27
C ARG A 135 -3.13 -11.77 -0.05
N MET A 136 -2.37 -11.68 -1.16
CA MET A 136 -2.89 -11.35 -2.50
C MET A 136 -3.79 -12.42 -3.10
N VAL A 137 -3.81 -13.63 -2.53
CA VAL A 137 -4.80 -14.67 -2.88
C VAL A 137 -6.22 -14.26 -2.48
N ASP A 138 -6.37 -13.26 -1.61
CA ASP A 138 -7.65 -12.69 -1.22
C ASP A 138 -8.06 -11.62 -2.23
N GLU A 139 -9.17 -11.85 -2.96
CA GLU A 139 -9.72 -10.93 -3.98
C GLU A 139 -9.96 -9.51 -3.45
N SER A 140 -10.30 -9.38 -2.16
CA SER A 140 -10.49 -8.07 -1.52
C SER A 140 -9.22 -7.24 -1.49
N TYR A 141 -8.05 -7.86 -1.35
CA TYR A 141 -6.76 -7.17 -1.39
C TYR A 141 -6.46 -6.64 -2.79
N ALA A 142 -6.66 -7.48 -3.79
CA ALA A 142 -6.39 -7.12 -5.18
C ALA A 142 -7.23 -5.91 -5.63
N SER A 143 -8.52 -5.86 -5.26
CA SER A 143 -9.42 -4.76 -5.62
C SER A 143 -9.04 -3.44 -4.95
N ILE A 144 -8.66 -3.45 -3.65
CA ILE A 144 -8.25 -2.24 -2.92
C ILE A 144 -6.95 -1.67 -3.48
N PHE A 145 -5.98 -2.52 -3.80
CA PHE A 145 -4.74 -2.07 -4.43
C PHE A 145 -4.98 -1.50 -5.82
N ALA A 146 -5.84 -2.13 -6.61
CA ALA A 146 -6.19 -1.65 -7.93
C ALA A 146 -6.86 -0.27 -7.85
N SER A 147 -7.85 -0.08 -6.98
CA SER A 147 -8.56 1.21 -6.83
C SER A 147 -7.64 2.33 -6.33
N ASN A 148 -6.78 2.08 -5.35
CA ASN A 148 -5.85 3.10 -4.85
C ASN A 148 -4.80 3.51 -5.89
N ARG A 149 -4.26 2.56 -6.66
CA ARG A 149 -3.34 2.88 -7.77
C ARG A 149 -4.05 3.62 -8.89
N ALA A 150 -5.29 3.25 -9.19
CA ALA A 150 -6.12 3.93 -10.17
C ALA A 150 -6.44 5.36 -9.73
N PHE A 151 -6.81 5.58 -8.47
CA PHE A 151 -7.04 6.91 -7.91
C PHE A 151 -5.80 7.81 -8.03
N GLN A 152 -4.63 7.34 -7.59
CA GLN A 152 -3.39 8.10 -7.70
C GLN A 152 -3.01 8.40 -9.16
N PHE A 153 -3.22 7.46 -10.06
CA PHE A 153 -2.98 7.64 -11.47
C PHE A 153 -3.90 8.71 -12.05
N LEU A 154 -5.21 8.63 -11.80
CA LEU A 154 -6.19 9.59 -12.30
C LEU A 154 -6.00 10.99 -11.70
N SER A 155 -5.65 11.10 -10.42
CA SER A 155 -5.43 12.39 -9.76
C SER A 155 -4.32 13.22 -10.40
N GLY A 156 -3.39 12.59 -11.10
CA GLY A 156 -2.30 13.24 -11.84
C GLY A 156 -2.64 13.61 -13.29
N ILE A 157 -3.85 13.30 -13.79
CA ILE A 157 -4.21 13.45 -15.22
C ILE A 157 -5.39 14.40 -15.38
N ALA A 158 -5.20 15.47 -16.17
CA ALA A 158 -6.33 16.28 -16.61
C ALA A 158 -7.20 15.49 -17.62
N PRO A 159 -8.56 15.54 -17.54
CA PRO A 159 -9.38 16.39 -16.66
C PRO A 159 -9.68 15.79 -15.27
N PHE A 160 -9.27 14.55 -14.98
CA PHE A 160 -9.62 13.85 -13.74
C PHE A 160 -9.08 14.54 -12.48
N SER A 161 -7.93 15.23 -12.59
CA SER A 161 -7.34 16.01 -11.50
C SER A 161 -8.22 17.18 -11.01
N PHE A 162 -9.28 17.52 -11.72
CA PHE A 162 -10.25 18.57 -11.35
C PHE A 162 -11.51 18.01 -10.69
N LEU A 163 -11.67 16.70 -10.62
CA LEU A 163 -12.80 16.06 -9.96
C LEU A 163 -12.69 16.19 -8.43
N LEU A 164 -13.83 16.22 -7.78
CA LEU A 164 -13.89 16.07 -6.32
C LEU A 164 -13.41 14.67 -5.92
N GLU A 165 -12.90 14.54 -4.69
CA GLU A 165 -12.32 13.28 -4.19
C GLU A 165 -13.28 12.09 -4.34
N ASP A 166 -14.56 12.28 -3.98
CA ASP A 166 -15.60 11.24 -4.09
C ASP A 166 -15.89 10.82 -5.53
N GLU A 167 -15.82 11.76 -6.48
CA GLU A 167 -16.02 11.49 -7.91
C GLU A 167 -14.81 10.76 -8.50
N LEU A 168 -13.62 11.17 -8.08
CA LEU A 168 -12.36 10.55 -8.48
C LEU A 168 -12.26 9.10 -7.95
N GLU A 169 -12.70 8.86 -6.71
CA GLU A 169 -12.79 7.51 -6.16
C GLU A 169 -13.71 6.60 -6.97
N LYS A 170 -14.89 7.10 -7.34
CA LYS A 170 -15.85 6.35 -8.19
C LYS A 170 -15.24 6.03 -9.56
N ALA A 171 -14.60 7.01 -10.19
CA ALA A 171 -13.94 6.80 -11.47
C ALA A 171 -12.79 5.78 -11.38
N ALA A 172 -12.04 5.79 -10.25
CA ALA A 172 -10.96 4.86 -10.00
C ALA A 172 -11.45 3.41 -9.79
N MET A 173 -12.63 3.23 -9.20
CA MET A 173 -13.24 1.90 -9.01
C MET A 173 -13.69 1.26 -10.32
N GLU A 174 -14.08 2.08 -11.31
CA GLU A 174 -14.51 1.61 -12.65
C GLU A 174 -13.32 1.38 -13.60
N LEU A 175 -12.10 1.73 -13.19
CA LEU A 175 -10.93 1.67 -14.05
C LEU A 175 -10.38 0.25 -14.15
N ILE A 176 -10.30 -0.27 -15.38
CA ILE A 176 -9.77 -1.60 -15.67
C ILE A 176 -8.41 -1.45 -16.35
N LEU A 177 -7.37 -2.07 -15.79
CA LEU A 177 -6.06 -2.14 -16.42
C LEU A 177 -6.03 -3.25 -17.47
N VAL A 178 -5.80 -2.87 -18.74
CA VAL A 178 -5.68 -3.81 -19.85
C VAL A 178 -4.28 -3.74 -20.44
N PHE A 179 -3.66 -4.87 -20.65
CA PHE A 179 -2.36 -4.98 -21.33
C PHE A 179 -2.56 -5.29 -22.81
N HIS A 180 -2.01 -4.44 -23.66
CA HIS A 180 -1.94 -4.67 -25.10
C HIS A 180 -0.49 -4.95 -25.49
N PRO A 181 -0.19 -6.13 -26.05
CA PRO A 181 1.13 -6.44 -26.59
C PRO A 181 1.54 -5.47 -27.72
N ARG A 182 2.85 -5.38 -27.99
CA ARG A 182 3.36 -4.58 -29.11
C ARG A 182 2.69 -5.00 -30.42
N ASN A 183 2.33 -4.06 -31.27
CA ASN A 183 1.64 -4.20 -32.55
C ASN A 183 0.20 -4.74 -32.45
N THR A 184 -0.44 -4.64 -31.28
CA THR A 184 -1.88 -4.93 -31.16
C THR A 184 -2.68 -3.76 -31.70
N VAL A 185 -3.64 -4.03 -32.59
CA VAL A 185 -4.64 -3.05 -33.01
C VAL A 185 -5.73 -2.98 -31.94
N ILE A 186 -5.88 -1.80 -31.31
CA ILE A 186 -6.89 -1.58 -30.25
C ILE A 186 -8.23 -1.21 -30.89
N PHE A 187 -8.21 -0.36 -31.90
CA PHE A 187 -9.38 0.08 -32.66
C PHE A 187 -9.10 0.07 -34.16
N THR A 188 -10.12 -0.24 -34.94
CA THR A 188 -10.10 -0.15 -36.39
C THR A 188 -11.10 0.90 -36.85
N GLN A 189 -10.67 1.85 -37.68
CA GLN A 189 -11.51 2.91 -38.22
C GLN A 189 -12.75 2.35 -38.93
N GLY A 190 -13.93 2.87 -38.57
CA GLY A 190 -15.20 2.47 -39.16
C GLY A 190 -15.74 1.10 -38.74
N LEU A 191 -14.95 0.29 -38.00
CA LEU A 191 -15.34 -1.07 -37.58
C LEU A 191 -15.51 -1.20 -36.05
N SER A 192 -14.62 -0.58 -35.30
CA SER A 192 -14.65 -0.71 -33.83
C SER A 192 -15.66 0.24 -33.20
N LYS A 193 -16.53 -0.31 -32.34
CA LYS A 193 -17.39 0.48 -31.46
C LYS A 193 -16.61 0.79 -30.17
N ILE A 194 -16.47 2.06 -29.84
CA ILE A 194 -15.79 2.51 -28.63
C ILE A 194 -16.84 2.59 -27.51
N GLU A 195 -16.68 1.75 -26.48
CA GLU A 195 -17.58 1.68 -25.33
C GLU A 195 -16.94 2.21 -24.04
N SER A 196 -15.63 2.49 -24.07
CA SER A 196 -14.85 2.94 -22.92
C SER A 196 -13.86 4.02 -23.31
N LEU A 197 -13.49 4.86 -22.33
CA LEU A 197 -12.38 5.79 -22.45
C LEU A 197 -11.08 5.05 -22.15
N TYR A 198 -10.08 5.22 -23.01
CA TYR A 198 -8.76 4.61 -22.85
C TYR A 198 -7.74 5.67 -22.44
N ILE A 199 -6.97 5.36 -21.40
CA ILE A 199 -5.93 6.22 -20.88
C ILE A 199 -4.63 5.42 -20.87
N ILE A 200 -3.58 5.90 -21.51
CA ILE A 200 -2.27 5.23 -21.54
C ILE A 200 -1.58 5.44 -20.20
N GLN A 201 -1.42 4.37 -19.44
CA GLN A 201 -0.66 4.40 -18.19
C GLN A 201 0.85 4.28 -18.45
N SER A 202 1.24 3.42 -19.39
CA SER A 202 2.63 3.22 -19.79
C SER A 202 2.72 2.76 -21.23
N GLY A 203 3.83 3.03 -21.90
CA GLY A 203 4.03 2.71 -23.31
C GLY A 203 3.53 3.80 -24.25
N ALA A 204 3.23 3.42 -25.49
CA ALA A 204 2.76 4.32 -26.53
C ALA A 204 1.75 3.63 -27.44
N ALA A 205 0.80 4.41 -27.95
CA ALA A 205 -0.11 4.00 -29.01
C ALA A 205 -0.03 5.00 -30.18
N GLU A 206 -0.05 4.49 -31.38
CA GLU A 206 -0.06 5.27 -32.60
C GLU A 206 -1.48 5.34 -33.15
N ARG A 207 -1.87 6.49 -33.63
CA ARG A 207 -3.15 6.72 -34.27
C ARG A 207 -2.91 7.19 -35.71
N TYR A 208 -3.49 6.50 -36.66
CA TYR A 208 -3.42 6.84 -38.08
C TYR A 208 -4.80 6.73 -38.75
N PHE A 209 -4.96 7.38 -39.88
CA PHE A 209 -6.14 7.27 -40.72
C PHE A 209 -5.80 6.43 -41.95
N GLU A 210 -6.61 5.42 -42.22
CA GLU A 210 -6.56 4.70 -43.48
C GLU A 210 -7.27 5.53 -44.54
N GLN A 211 -6.50 6.02 -45.53
CA GLN A 211 -7.09 6.61 -46.73
C GLN A 211 -7.51 5.46 -47.63
N SER A 212 -8.80 5.39 -47.96
CA SER A 212 -9.26 4.51 -49.04
C SER A 212 -8.73 5.09 -50.33
N ASP A 213 -7.78 4.42 -50.98
CA ASP A 213 -7.46 4.71 -52.39
C ASP A 213 -8.71 4.42 -53.22
N HIS A 214 -9.32 5.48 -53.74
CA HIS A 214 -10.35 5.44 -54.78
C HIS A 214 -9.72 5.50 -56.14
#